data_3f55ee48309e101a4be578e1a787edf6
#
_entry.id   3f55ee48309e101a4be578e1a787edf6
#
_cell.length_a   1.000
_cell.length_b   1.000
_cell.length_c   1.000
_cell.angle_alpha   90.00
_cell.angle_beta   90.00
_cell.angle_gamma   90.00
#
_symmetry.space_group_name_H-M   'P 1'
#
loop_
_entity.id
_entity.type
_entity.pdbx_description
1 polymer ?
#
loop_
_entity_poly.entity_id
_entity_poly.type
_entity_poly.pdbx_seq_one_letter_code
_entity_poly.pdbx_strand_id
1 'polypeptide(L)'
;GYTGEDGFEVSLINEHAEKFTKNLIEKGAKLIGLGARDTLRLEAGLCLYGHELNKDKTPVEANLKWAISKERVSKGNFIGSNIINKQLNDGVSKIRVGIKPEGRVIAREKTKIFNQSDSYIGEITSGTFGPSVNGPVAMGYVENEFSKKDTKVFLEVRGKKYPANICGLPFYKKSYVKGAIKWVK
;
A
#
# COMPACT_ATOMS: atom_id res chain seq x y z
N GLY A 1 9.94 -9.14 -2.75
CA GLY A 1 10.32 -8.15 -1.74
C GLY A 1 9.19 -7.20 -1.35
N TYR A 2 9.41 -6.42 -0.33
CA TYR A 2 8.40 -5.52 0.27
C TYR A 2 8.91 -4.08 0.37
N THR A 3 9.71 -3.65 -0.59
CA THR A 3 10.36 -2.32 -0.60
C THR A 3 10.10 -1.50 -1.85
N GLY A 4 9.50 -2.11 -2.89
CA GLY A 4 9.38 -1.47 -4.22
C GLY A 4 10.66 -1.56 -5.06
N GLU A 5 11.67 -2.26 -4.58
CA GLU A 5 12.95 -2.55 -5.24
C GLU A 5 13.12 -4.06 -5.40
N ASP A 6 14.06 -4.48 -6.25
CA ASP A 6 14.43 -5.88 -6.36
C ASP A 6 14.97 -6.42 -5.03
N GLY A 7 14.62 -7.66 -4.70
CA GLY A 7 15.03 -8.27 -3.45
C GLY A 7 14.47 -9.66 -3.26
N PHE A 8 14.85 -10.29 -2.17
CA PHE A 8 14.48 -11.67 -1.85
C PHE A 8 13.94 -11.77 -0.43
N GLU A 9 13.03 -12.70 -0.23
CA GLU A 9 12.66 -13.24 1.07
C GLU A 9 13.26 -14.64 1.17
N VAL A 10 13.98 -14.92 2.25
CA VAL A 10 14.70 -16.18 2.45
C VAL A 10 14.15 -16.87 3.68
N SER A 11 13.63 -18.08 3.49
CA SER A 11 13.20 -18.95 4.60
C SER A 11 14.24 -20.04 4.82
N LEU A 12 14.71 -20.20 6.04
CA LEU A 12 15.68 -21.22 6.44
C LEU A 12 15.30 -21.83 7.78
N ILE A 13 15.90 -22.97 8.08
CA ILE A 13 15.82 -23.57 9.41
C ILE A 13 16.63 -22.72 10.40
N ASN A 14 16.21 -22.70 11.67
CA ASN A 14 16.76 -21.81 12.69
C ASN A 14 18.27 -21.94 12.87
N GLU A 15 18.80 -23.16 12.81
CA GLU A 15 20.23 -23.46 12.98
C GLU A 15 21.12 -22.76 11.94
N HIS A 16 20.58 -22.42 10.79
CA HIS A 16 21.31 -21.74 9.73
C HIS A 16 21.15 -20.23 9.73
N ALA A 17 20.16 -19.69 10.45
CA ALA A 17 19.79 -18.29 10.38
C ALA A 17 20.93 -17.35 10.78
N GLU A 18 21.61 -17.64 11.89
CA GLU A 18 22.70 -16.80 12.40
C GLU A 18 23.90 -16.77 11.43
N LYS A 19 24.35 -17.94 10.99
CA LYS A 19 25.46 -18.04 10.03
C LYS A 19 25.16 -17.36 8.72
N PHE A 20 23.95 -17.57 8.19
CA PHE A 20 23.51 -16.94 6.95
C PHE A 20 23.49 -15.41 7.08
N THR A 21 22.93 -14.88 8.17
CA THR A 21 22.86 -13.45 8.42
C THR A 21 24.25 -12.83 8.53
N LYS A 22 25.17 -13.45 9.29
CA LYS A 22 26.57 -13.01 9.41
C LYS A 22 27.27 -12.95 8.04
N ASN A 23 27.11 -13.98 7.21
CA ASN A 23 27.67 -14.01 5.84
C ASN A 23 27.13 -12.88 4.98
N LEU A 24 25.85 -12.53 5.10
CA LEU A 24 25.28 -11.40 4.37
C LEU A 24 25.91 -10.07 4.82
N ILE A 25 26.06 -9.87 6.14
CA ILE A 25 26.67 -8.66 6.70
C ILE A 25 28.12 -8.53 6.24
N GLU A 26 28.90 -9.60 6.27
CA GLU A 26 30.27 -9.63 5.78
C GLU A 26 30.38 -9.28 4.29
N LYS A 27 29.34 -9.60 3.51
CA LYS A 27 29.22 -9.24 2.08
C LYS A 27 28.64 -7.83 1.86
N GLY A 28 28.47 -7.05 2.91
CA GLY A 28 28.05 -5.64 2.84
C GLY A 28 26.55 -5.40 3.01
N ALA A 29 25.75 -6.42 3.31
CA ALA A 29 24.34 -6.20 3.66
C ALA A 29 24.25 -5.41 4.98
N LYS A 30 23.31 -4.45 5.04
CA LYS A 30 23.08 -3.65 6.24
C LYS A 30 21.81 -4.12 6.95
N LEU A 31 21.85 -4.16 8.27
CA LEU A 31 20.66 -4.42 9.08
C LEU A 31 19.72 -3.22 9.02
N ILE A 32 18.48 -3.48 8.69
CA ILE A 32 17.43 -2.46 8.51
C ILE A 32 16.33 -2.71 9.55
N GLY A 33 15.94 -1.66 10.26
CA GLY A 33 14.88 -1.74 11.26
C GLY A 33 13.46 -1.74 10.67
N LEU A 34 12.49 -2.10 11.51
CA LEU A 34 11.07 -2.20 11.13
C LEU A 34 10.50 -0.88 10.61
N GLY A 35 10.94 0.26 11.15
CA GLY A 35 10.51 1.57 10.69
C GLY A 35 10.90 1.86 9.24
N ALA A 36 12.11 1.47 8.83
CA ALA A 36 12.55 1.60 7.45
C ALA A 36 11.75 0.66 6.51
N ARG A 37 11.48 -0.58 6.95
CA ARG A 37 10.63 -1.51 6.21
C ARG A 37 9.22 -0.93 5.98
N ASP A 38 8.61 -0.36 7.00
CA ASP A 38 7.27 0.23 6.90
C ASP A 38 7.26 1.47 5.99
N THR A 39 8.26 2.33 6.09
CA THR A 39 8.40 3.49 5.22
C THR A 39 8.55 3.10 3.75
N LEU A 40 9.43 2.15 3.46
CA LEU A 40 9.69 1.68 2.10
C LEU A 40 8.47 1.03 1.46
N ARG A 41 7.76 0.15 2.19
CA ARG A 41 6.55 -0.48 1.66
C ARG A 41 5.47 0.56 1.37
N LEU A 42 5.32 1.58 2.25
CA LEU A 42 4.31 2.62 2.08
C LEU A 42 4.63 3.52 0.88
N GLU A 43 5.88 3.96 0.72
CA GLU A 43 6.31 4.71 -0.47
C GLU A 43 6.09 3.91 -1.76
N ALA A 44 6.28 2.58 -1.70
CA ALA A 44 5.99 1.67 -2.81
C ALA A 44 4.50 1.37 -3.01
N GLY A 45 3.61 1.88 -2.16
CA GLY A 45 2.16 1.67 -2.23
C GLY A 45 1.73 0.24 -1.91
N LEU A 46 2.56 -0.52 -1.17
CA LEU A 46 2.29 -1.91 -0.80
C LEU A 46 1.45 -1.97 0.47
N CYS A 47 0.43 -2.83 0.45
CA CYS A 47 -0.48 -3.04 1.58
C CYS A 47 0.21 -3.75 2.74
N LEU A 48 -0.22 -3.45 3.97
CA LEU A 48 0.12 -4.18 5.17
C LEU A 48 -1.15 -4.85 5.72
N TYR A 49 -1.07 -6.15 6.03
CA TYR A 49 -2.17 -6.83 6.69
C TYR A 49 -2.36 -6.30 8.12
N GLY A 50 -3.60 -6.06 8.51
CA GLY A 50 -3.96 -5.36 9.74
C GLY A 50 -4.23 -3.86 9.54
N HIS A 51 -3.75 -3.27 8.44
CA HIS A 51 -3.97 -1.87 8.07
C HIS A 51 -4.82 -1.75 6.81
N GLU A 52 -4.22 -1.89 5.62
CA GLU A 52 -4.95 -1.85 4.35
C GLU A 52 -5.76 -3.12 4.09
N LEU A 53 -5.29 -4.25 4.58
CA LEU A 53 -5.92 -5.56 4.36
C LEU A 53 -6.31 -6.19 5.69
N ASN A 54 -7.48 -6.81 5.68
CA ASN A 54 -7.99 -7.66 6.76
C ASN A 54 -9.01 -8.64 6.18
N LYS A 55 -9.66 -9.43 7.04
CA LYS A 55 -10.67 -10.42 6.63
C LYS A 55 -11.94 -9.81 6.01
N ASP A 56 -12.18 -8.51 6.22
CA ASP A 56 -13.40 -7.82 5.78
C ASP A 56 -13.16 -6.96 4.53
N LYS A 57 -11.93 -6.94 3.99
CA LYS A 57 -11.55 -6.18 2.79
C LYS A 57 -11.28 -7.10 1.61
N THR A 58 -11.94 -6.80 0.50
CA THR A 58 -11.74 -7.55 -0.75
C THR A 58 -10.54 -7.01 -1.53
N PRO A 59 -9.93 -7.81 -2.41
CA PRO A 59 -8.90 -7.33 -3.34
C PRO A 59 -9.40 -6.21 -4.27
N VAL A 60 -10.69 -6.14 -4.57
CA VAL A 60 -11.28 -5.08 -5.40
C VAL A 60 -11.29 -3.75 -4.66
N GLU A 61 -11.80 -3.74 -3.42
CA GLU A 61 -11.76 -2.57 -2.54
C GLU A 61 -10.32 -2.11 -2.26
N ALA A 62 -9.40 -3.06 -2.06
CA ALA A 62 -7.98 -2.77 -1.84
C ALA A 62 -7.23 -2.27 -3.10
N ASN A 63 -7.93 -2.12 -4.23
CA ASN A 63 -7.33 -1.75 -5.51
C ASN A 63 -6.23 -2.73 -5.97
N LEU A 64 -6.45 -4.03 -5.73
CA LEU A 64 -5.56 -5.15 -6.05
C LEU A 64 -6.20 -6.13 -7.05
N LYS A 65 -7.20 -5.70 -7.82
CA LYS A 65 -7.88 -6.55 -8.82
C LYS A 65 -6.93 -7.22 -9.81
N TRP A 66 -5.80 -6.60 -10.07
CA TRP A 66 -4.75 -7.13 -10.95
C TRP A 66 -4.12 -8.43 -10.43
N ALA A 67 -4.20 -8.71 -9.12
CA ALA A 67 -3.68 -9.92 -8.50
C ALA A 67 -4.60 -11.15 -8.73
N ILE A 68 -5.83 -10.92 -9.21
CA ILE A 68 -6.78 -11.98 -9.52
C ILE A 68 -6.69 -12.29 -11.00
N SER A 69 -6.31 -13.53 -11.37
CA SER A 69 -6.20 -13.91 -12.77
C SER A 69 -7.55 -13.83 -13.50
N LYS A 70 -7.55 -13.39 -14.73
CA LYS A 70 -8.75 -13.30 -15.57
C LYS A 70 -9.46 -14.66 -15.71
N GLU A 71 -8.69 -15.74 -15.79
CA GLU A 71 -9.21 -17.09 -15.86
C GLU A 71 -10.01 -17.48 -14.60
N ARG A 72 -9.49 -17.13 -13.39
CA ARG A 72 -10.22 -17.38 -12.13
C ARG A 72 -11.53 -16.59 -12.06
N VAL A 73 -11.47 -15.32 -12.47
CA VAL A 73 -12.67 -14.47 -12.51
C VAL A 73 -13.73 -15.07 -13.43
N SER A 74 -13.35 -15.51 -14.66
CA SER A 74 -14.30 -16.09 -15.61
C SER A 74 -14.88 -17.44 -15.16
N LYS A 75 -14.07 -18.29 -14.51
CA LYS A 75 -14.51 -19.59 -13.99
C LYS A 75 -15.36 -19.49 -12.72
N GLY A 76 -15.17 -18.46 -11.91
CA GLY A 76 -15.94 -18.23 -10.69
C GLY A 76 -15.77 -19.32 -9.61
N ASN A 77 -14.78 -20.18 -9.70
CA ASN A 77 -14.60 -21.36 -8.84
C ASN A 77 -13.58 -21.17 -7.72
N PHE A 78 -13.60 -20.02 -7.06
CA PHE A 78 -12.73 -19.72 -5.91
C PHE A 78 -13.54 -19.11 -4.76
N ILE A 79 -13.01 -19.20 -3.54
CA ILE A 79 -13.66 -18.68 -2.35
C ILE A 79 -13.84 -17.15 -2.49
N GLY A 80 -15.07 -16.67 -2.27
CA GLY A 80 -15.43 -15.26 -2.39
C GLY A 80 -15.71 -14.79 -3.84
N SER A 81 -15.71 -15.69 -4.84
CA SER A 81 -15.96 -15.35 -6.24
C SER A 81 -17.23 -14.55 -6.49
N ASN A 82 -18.33 -14.88 -5.80
CA ASN A 82 -19.60 -14.16 -5.94
C ASN A 82 -19.47 -12.67 -5.56
N ILE A 83 -18.79 -12.39 -4.45
CA ILE A 83 -18.57 -11.01 -3.98
C ILE A 83 -17.62 -10.30 -4.94
N ILE A 84 -16.51 -10.94 -5.30
CA ILE A 84 -15.50 -10.37 -6.19
C ILE A 84 -16.10 -10.06 -7.57
N ASN A 85 -16.82 -11.00 -8.18
CA ASN A 85 -17.44 -10.81 -9.49
C ASN A 85 -18.49 -9.70 -9.46
N LYS A 86 -19.31 -9.64 -8.39
CA LYS A 86 -20.25 -8.54 -8.21
C LYS A 86 -19.53 -7.19 -8.13
N GLN A 87 -18.46 -7.07 -7.33
CA GLN A 87 -17.70 -5.83 -7.19
C GLN A 87 -16.96 -5.44 -8.47
N LEU A 88 -16.52 -6.40 -9.28
CA LEU A 88 -15.90 -6.12 -10.57
C LEU A 88 -16.88 -5.57 -11.58
N ASN A 89 -18.16 -5.99 -11.52
CA ASN A 89 -19.22 -5.54 -12.42
C ASN A 89 -19.88 -4.23 -11.95
N ASP A 90 -20.24 -4.16 -10.67
CA ASP A 90 -21.06 -3.06 -10.11
C ASP A 90 -20.17 -1.94 -9.51
N GLY A 91 -18.89 -2.21 -9.29
CA GLY A 91 -17.99 -1.34 -8.54
C GLY A 91 -18.04 -1.61 -7.03
N VAL A 92 -17.32 -0.78 -6.29
CA VAL A 92 -17.22 -0.83 -4.82
C VAL A 92 -17.64 0.51 -4.21
N SER A 93 -18.20 0.49 -3.02
CA SER A 93 -18.57 1.73 -2.30
C SER A 93 -17.36 2.50 -1.80
N LYS A 94 -16.32 1.78 -1.34
CA LYS A 94 -15.06 2.36 -0.87
C LYS A 94 -13.89 1.69 -1.56
N ILE A 95 -12.84 2.47 -1.83
CA ILE A 95 -11.63 1.98 -2.50
C ILE A 95 -10.38 2.56 -1.86
N ARG A 96 -9.32 1.76 -1.81
CA ARG A 96 -8.02 2.19 -1.33
C ARG A 96 -7.34 3.13 -2.33
N VAL A 97 -6.84 4.25 -1.81
CA VAL A 97 -6.14 5.29 -2.58
C VAL A 97 -4.83 5.71 -1.90
N GLY A 98 -3.94 6.33 -2.67
CA GLY A 98 -2.84 7.11 -2.15
C GLY A 98 -3.33 8.52 -1.81
N ILE A 99 -2.79 9.10 -0.75
CA ILE A 99 -3.13 10.44 -0.28
C ILE A 99 -1.85 11.18 0.04
N LYS A 100 -1.70 12.38 -0.52
CA LYS A 100 -0.55 13.24 -0.30
C LYS A 100 -1.00 14.48 0.47
N PRO A 101 -0.71 14.56 1.78
CA PRO A 101 -0.97 15.77 2.56
C PRO A 101 -0.19 16.95 2.01
N GLU A 102 -0.77 18.14 2.06
CA GLU A 102 -0.05 19.39 1.77
C GLU A 102 0.81 19.79 2.99
N GLY A 103 1.99 20.32 2.72
CA GLY A 103 2.93 20.70 3.78
C GLY A 103 3.62 19.50 4.46
N ARG A 104 3.79 19.54 5.78
CA ARG A 104 4.56 18.56 6.55
C ARG A 104 3.73 17.70 7.53
N VAL A 105 2.41 17.80 7.47
CA VAL A 105 1.53 17.09 8.40
C VAL A 105 1.51 15.59 8.06
N ILE A 106 1.77 14.77 9.06
CA ILE A 106 1.70 13.31 8.94
C ILE A 106 0.33 12.85 9.46
N ALA A 107 -0.48 12.29 8.56
CA ALA A 107 -1.74 11.66 8.91
C ALA A 107 -1.51 10.18 9.24
N ARG A 108 -1.71 9.81 10.49
CA ARG A 108 -1.55 8.42 10.97
C ARG A 108 -2.82 7.62 10.73
N GLU A 109 -2.72 6.32 10.95
CA GLU A 109 -3.88 5.41 10.98
C GLU A 109 -5.06 6.00 11.77
N LYS A 110 -6.28 5.75 11.31
CA LYS A 110 -7.55 6.29 11.88
C LYS A 110 -7.76 7.80 11.74
N THR A 111 -6.88 8.49 11.02
CA THR A 111 -7.16 9.89 10.64
C THR A 111 -8.35 9.95 9.70
N LYS A 112 -9.36 10.72 10.06
CA LYS A 112 -10.58 10.89 9.24
C LYS A 112 -10.30 11.74 8.02
N ILE A 113 -10.96 11.38 6.92
CA ILE A 113 -10.89 12.07 5.63
C ILE A 113 -12.24 12.73 5.35
N PHE A 114 -12.21 13.98 4.95
CA PHE A 114 -13.40 14.78 4.62
C PHE A 114 -13.29 15.33 3.20
N ASN A 115 -14.43 15.51 2.54
CA ASN A 115 -14.51 16.21 1.26
C ASN A 115 -14.53 17.75 1.45
N GLN A 116 -14.66 18.48 0.35
CA GLN A 116 -14.72 19.96 0.37
C GLN A 116 -15.97 20.52 1.05
N SER A 117 -17.04 19.73 1.11
CA SER A 117 -18.31 20.09 1.80
C SER A 117 -18.32 19.67 3.26
N ASP A 118 -17.15 19.32 3.80
CA ASP A 118 -16.98 18.92 5.20
C ASP A 118 -17.67 17.61 5.58
N SER A 119 -18.04 16.77 4.61
CA SER A 119 -18.60 15.44 4.84
C SER A 119 -17.50 14.41 5.03
N TYR A 120 -17.66 13.50 6.00
CA TYR A 120 -16.77 12.36 6.20
C TYR A 120 -16.88 11.39 5.04
N ILE A 121 -15.76 11.09 4.41
CA ILE A 121 -15.69 10.21 3.23
C ILE A 121 -14.78 9.00 3.39
N GLY A 122 -14.03 8.90 4.49
CA GLY A 122 -13.12 7.78 4.66
C GLY A 122 -12.09 7.97 5.76
N GLU A 123 -11.12 7.05 5.80
CA GLU A 123 -10.12 6.97 6.86
C GLU A 123 -8.75 6.54 6.35
N ILE A 124 -7.70 7.09 6.94
CA ILE A 124 -6.31 6.68 6.71
C ILE A 124 -6.05 5.33 7.38
N THR A 125 -5.41 4.43 6.65
CA THR A 125 -4.96 3.12 7.15
C THR A 125 -3.48 3.09 7.48
N SER A 126 -2.67 3.83 6.72
CA SER A 126 -1.22 3.97 6.98
C SER A 126 -0.75 5.35 6.57
N GLY A 127 0.15 5.93 7.36
CA GLY A 127 0.75 7.22 7.00
C GLY A 127 2.06 7.48 7.72
N THR A 128 3.01 8.05 6.99
CA THR A 128 4.34 8.38 7.50
C THR A 128 4.96 9.55 6.72
N PHE A 129 6.13 9.97 7.15
CA PHE A 129 7.02 10.77 6.31
C PHE A 129 7.82 9.82 5.41
N GLY A 130 7.76 10.03 4.11
CA GLY A 130 8.50 9.25 3.12
C GLY A 130 9.85 9.92 2.80
N PRO A 131 10.99 9.33 3.21
CA PRO A 131 12.30 9.91 2.94
C PRO A 131 12.62 10.01 1.45
N SER A 132 12.21 9.00 0.66
CA SER A 132 12.50 8.98 -0.78
C SER A 132 11.69 10.01 -1.56
N VAL A 133 10.47 10.32 -1.11
CA VAL A 133 9.61 11.37 -1.71
C VAL A 133 9.76 12.72 -1.01
N ASN A 134 10.55 12.77 0.06
CA ASN A 134 10.80 13.95 0.91
C ASN A 134 9.51 14.66 1.35
N GLY A 135 8.54 13.88 1.83
CA GLY A 135 7.25 14.44 2.25
C GLY A 135 6.32 13.41 2.88
N PRO A 136 5.21 13.90 3.49
CA PRO A 136 4.21 13.01 4.06
C PRO A 136 3.48 12.24 2.96
N VAL A 137 3.25 10.96 3.23
CA VAL A 137 2.48 10.05 2.38
C VAL A 137 1.54 9.22 3.24
N ALA A 138 0.36 8.92 2.72
CA ALA A 138 -0.62 8.09 3.41
C ALA A 138 -1.41 7.24 2.43
N MET A 139 -1.89 6.10 2.89
CA MET A 139 -2.93 5.31 2.21
C MET A 139 -4.17 5.26 3.08
N GLY A 140 -5.31 5.14 2.46
CA GLY A 140 -6.58 5.03 3.14
C GLY A 140 -7.70 4.59 2.22
N TYR A 141 -8.87 4.39 2.79
CA TYR A 141 -10.08 4.09 2.05
C TYR A 141 -10.96 5.33 2.00
N VAL A 142 -11.43 5.65 0.79
CA VAL A 142 -12.41 6.71 0.57
C VAL A 142 -13.62 6.17 -0.18
N GLU A 143 -14.76 6.83 -0.08
CA GLU A 143 -15.90 6.58 -0.96
C GLU A 143 -15.47 6.71 -2.42
N ASN A 144 -15.94 5.79 -3.26
CA ASN A 144 -15.41 5.61 -4.61
C ASN A 144 -15.53 6.86 -5.49
N GLU A 145 -16.55 7.66 -5.30
CA GLU A 145 -16.75 8.92 -6.04
C GLU A 145 -15.63 9.94 -5.81
N PHE A 146 -14.95 9.89 -4.64
CA PHE A 146 -13.81 10.76 -4.31
C PHE A 146 -12.45 10.15 -4.64
N SER A 147 -12.39 8.97 -5.26
CA SER A 147 -11.14 8.24 -5.50
C SER A 147 -10.31 8.74 -6.68
N LYS A 148 -10.85 9.66 -7.46
CA LYS A 148 -10.17 10.19 -8.66
C LYS A 148 -8.89 10.94 -8.26
N LYS A 149 -7.82 10.70 -9.00
CA LYS A 149 -6.55 11.42 -8.83
C LYS A 149 -6.77 12.93 -8.88
N ASP A 150 -6.03 13.64 -8.03
CA ASP A 150 -6.05 15.10 -7.84
C ASP A 150 -7.36 15.64 -7.19
N THR A 151 -8.25 14.75 -6.70
CA THR A 151 -9.37 15.16 -5.85
C THR A 151 -8.84 15.74 -4.54
N LYS A 152 -9.28 16.98 -4.20
CA LYS A 152 -8.94 17.63 -2.94
C LYS A 152 -9.77 17.08 -1.80
N VAL A 153 -9.10 16.76 -0.71
CA VAL A 153 -9.68 16.24 0.54
C VAL A 153 -9.06 16.93 1.74
N PHE A 154 -9.62 16.72 2.93
CA PHE A 154 -9.09 17.24 4.18
C PHE A 154 -8.87 16.12 5.17
N LEU A 155 -7.76 16.19 5.90
CA LEU A 155 -7.35 15.22 6.92
C LEU A 155 -7.47 15.84 8.30
N GLU A 156 -8.23 15.22 9.19
CA GLU A 156 -8.41 15.73 10.56
C GLU A 156 -7.28 15.22 11.46
N VAL A 157 -6.28 16.04 11.69
CA VAL A 157 -5.16 15.73 12.57
C VAL A 157 -5.21 16.63 13.81
N ARG A 158 -5.33 16.03 14.99
CA ARG A 158 -5.40 16.77 16.28
C ARG A 158 -6.49 17.85 16.28
N GLY A 159 -7.67 17.54 15.76
CA GLY A 159 -8.83 18.44 15.71
C GLY A 159 -8.71 19.60 14.70
N LYS A 160 -7.70 19.58 13.81
CA LYS A 160 -7.56 20.55 12.73
C LYS A 160 -7.60 19.84 11.37
N LYS A 161 -8.20 20.49 10.38
CA LYS A 161 -8.27 19.98 9.00
C LYS A 161 -7.11 20.52 8.18
N TYR A 162 -6.41 19.60 7.52
CA TYR A 162 -5.28 19.90 6.66
C TYR A 162 -5.59 19.45 5.24
N PRO A 163 -5.32 20.27 4.23
CA PRO A 163 -5.57 19.92 2.85
C PRO A 163 -4.65 18.77 2.41
N ALA A 164 -5.20 17.93 1.55
CA ALA A 164 -4.49 16.82 0.92
C ALA A 164 -5.09 16.54 -0.46
N ASN A 165 -4.38 15.79 -1.27
CA ASN A 165 -4.85 15.38 -2.59
C ASN A 165 -4.81 13.86 -2.71
N ILE A 166 -5.84 13.29 -3.33
CA ILE A 166 -5.82 11.90 -3.76
C ILE A 166 -4.76 11.75 -4.86
N CYS A 167 -3.92 10.74 -4.77
CA CYS A 167 -2.88 10.49 -5.76
C CYS A 167 -2.80 9.01 -6.15
N GLY A 168 -2.11 8.77 -7.25
CA GLY A 168 -1.81 7.40 -7.69
C GLY A 168 -0.75 6.74 -6.79
N LEU A 169 -0.72 5.42 -6.83
CA LEU A 169 0.29 4.58 -6.21
C LEU A 169 1.16 3.94 -7.31
N PRO A 170 2.45 3.76 -7.06
CA PRO A 170 3.23 4.08 -5.85
C PRO A 170 3.53 5.58 -5.71
N PHE A 171 3.88 6.01 -4.51
CA PHE A 171 4.35 7.39 -4.26
C PHE A 171 5.76 7.60 -4.80
N TYR A 172 6.61 6.58 -4.66
CA TYR A 172 7.96 6.54 -5.22
C TYR A 172 8.01 5.52 -6.35
N LYS A 173 8.58 5.92 -7.50
CA LYS A 173 8.63 5.07 -8.70
C LYS A 173 9.46 3.82 -8.40
N LYS A 174 8.84 2.66 -8.54
CA LYS A 174 9.50 1.36 -8.35
C LYS A 174 10.63 1.19 -9.36
N SER A 175 11.78 0.72 -8.89
CA SER A 175 12.98 0.46 -9.68
C SER A 175 13.26 -1.04 -9.72
N TYR A 176 12.47 -1.75 -10.54
CA TYR A 176 12.69 -3.17 -10.81
C TYR A 176 13.52 -3.37 -12.07
N VAL A 177 14.39 -4.37 -12.06
CA VAL A 177 15.09 -4.81 -13.27
C VAL A 177 14.07 -5.27 -14.31
N LYS A 178 14.09 -4.62 -15.46
CA LYS A 178 13.23 -4.99 -16.59
C LYS A 178 13.96 -5.98 -17.49
N GLY A 179 13.40 -7.17 -17.67
CA GLY A 179 13.91 -8.21 -18.55
C GLY A 179 13.89 -9.59 -17.91
N ALA A 180 14.14 -10.62 -18.71
CA ALA A 180 14.28 -11.98 -18.20
C ALA A 180 15.57 -12.09 -17.36
N ILE A 181 15.45 -12.42 -16.10
CA ILE A 181 16.60 -12.82 -15.27
C ILE A 181 17.13 -14.12 -15.88
N LYS A 182 18.28 -14.06 -16.53
CA LYS A 182 18.99 -15.26 -16.95
C LYS A 182 19.58 -15.91 -15.68
N TRP A 183 18.90 -16.91 -15.18
CA TRP A 183 19.46 -17.74 -14.12
C TRP A 183 20.73 -18.41 -14.66
N VAL A 184 21.87 -18.13 -14.05
CA VAL A 184 23.07 -18.89 -14.27
C VAL A 184 22.83 -20.27 -13.66
N LYS A 185 22.87 -21.31 -14.51
CA LYS A 185 22.75 -22.71 -14.09
C LYS A 185 23.99 -23.17 -13.33
#